data_9018f6096f66b93224c1bee71b8bdc15
#
_entry.id   9018f6096f66b93224c1bee71b8bdc15
#
_cell.length_a   1.000
_cell.length_b   1.000
_cell.length_c   1.000
_cell.angle_alpha   90.00
_cell.angle_beta   90.00
_cell.angle_gamma   90.00
#
_symmetry.space_group_name_H-M   'P 1'
#
loop_
_entity.id
_entity.type
_entity.pdbx_description
1 polymer ?
#
loop_
_entity_poly.entity_id
_entity_poly.type
_entity_poly.pdbx_seq_one_letter_code
_entity_poly.pdbx_strand_id
1 'polypeptide(L)'
;LRELDTGKPTIVIGDLKIAPEGEKDVYNWTTAPRLKDAEEPKMCENDKKKGGVPGMTRKERESFQEMLETNDGFVDSFRHFHPDATGWYTRWSVRAGNRPYNAGVRSDLALVPTRTLEDDADVKVVDAFILDKTTAGHSDHAPIGITLKIGDA
;
A
#
# COMPACT_ATOMS: atom_id res chain seq x y z
N LEU A 1 -4.73 15.85 4.30
CA LEU A 1 -5.83 14.89 4.51
C LEU A 1 -6.80 15.40 5.57
N ARG A 2 -6.30 15.80 6.74
CA ARG A 2 -7.10 16.30 7.86
C ARG A 2 -8.10 17.41 7.46
N GLU A 3 -7.65 18.40 6.70
CA GLU A 3 -8.53 19.49 6.25
C GLU A 3 -9.66 19.03 5.33
N LEU A 4 -9.49 17.93 4.63
CA LEU A 4 -10.50 17.35 3.76
C LEU A 4 -11.50 16.50 4.53
N ASP A 5 -11.09 15.95 5.67
CA ASP A 5 -11.91 15.01 6.47
C ASP A 5 -12.84 15.70 7.51
N THR A 6 -13.15 16.98 7.33
CA THR A 6 -13.85 17.79 8.35
C THR A 6 -15.37 17.63 8.42
N GLY A 7 -16.01 16.95 7.56
CA GLY A 7 -17.48 16.84 7.58
C GLY A 7 -17.95 15.46 7.14
N LYS A 8 -17.36 14.99 6.05
CA LYS A 8 -17.62 13.65 5.52
C LYS A 8 -16.31 12.89 5.49
N PRO A 9 -16.33 11.55 5.69
CA PRO A 9 -15.10 10.77 5.65
C PRO A 9 -14.45 10.89 4.28
N THR A 10 -13.17 11.27 4.30
CA THR A 10 -12.34 11.37 3.09
C THR A 10 -11.59 10.08 2.88
N ILE A 11 -11.76 9.46 1.75
CA ILE A 11 -11.06 8.24 1.34
C ILE A 11 -10.06 8.61 0.24
N VAL A 12 -8.79 8.22 0.41
CA VAL A 12 -7.74 8.41 -0.58
C VAL A 12 -7.39 7.05 -1.16
N ILE A 13 -7.60 6.86 -2.47
CA ILE A 13 -7.37 5.58 -3.13
C ILE A 13 -6.60 5.78 -4.45
N GLY A 14 -5.58 4.96 -4.68
CA GLY A 14 -4.82 4.95 -5.93
C GLY A 14 -3.37 4.55 -5.78
N ASP A 15 -2.59 4.77 -6.85
CA ASP A 15 -1.14 4.53 -6.91
C ASP A 15 -0.39 5.62 -6.14
N LEU A 16 -0.15 5.39 -4.86
CA LEU A 16 0.60 6.29 -3.99
C LEU A 16 2.12 6.11 -4.14
N LYS A 17 2.54 5.11 -4.90
CA LYS A 17 3.95 4.78 -5.17
C LYS A 17 4.80 4.58 -3.93
N ILE A 18 4.20 4.01 -2.90
CA ILE A 18 4.86 3.64 -1.64
C ILE A 18 4.53 2.20 -1.28
N ALA A 19 5.52 1.44 -0.82
CA ALA A 19 5.34 0.13 -0.22
C ALA A 19 5.58 0.27 1.31
N PRO A 20 4.52 0.45 2.11
CA PRO A 20 4.65 0.81 3.52
C PRO A 20 5.40 -0.23 4.36
N GLU A 21 5.11 -1.52 4.13
CA GLU A 21 5.74 -2.64 4.85
C GLU A 21 6.60 -3.46 3.90
N GLY A 22 7.87 -3.12 3.78
CA GLY A 22 8.79 -3.70 2.80
C GLY A 22 8.71 -5.22 2.66
N GLU A 23 8.75 -5.96 3.76
CA GLU A 23 8.74 -7.43 3.72
C GLU A 23 7.41 -8.02 3.24
N LYS A 24 6.30 -7.38 3.55
CA LYS A 24 4.96 -7.84 3.17
C LYS A 24 4.54 -7.29 1.80
N ASP A 25 5.00 -6.11 1.46
CA ASP A 25 4.54 -5.33 0.31
C ASP A 25 5.45 -5.44 -0.92
N VAL A 26 6.62 -6.08 -0.80
CA VAL A 26 7.59 -6.22 -1.89
C VAL A 26 8.05 -7.67 -2.04
N TYR A 27 7.97 -8.18 -3.25
CA TYR A 27 8.45 -9.52 -3.57
C TYR A 27 9.96 -9.67 -3.28
N ASN A 28 10.31 -10.73 -2.56
CA ASN A 28 11.69 -11.04 -2.20
C ASN A 28 12.45 -9.84 -1.62
N TRP A 29 11.82 -9.09 -0.73
CA TRP A 29 12.41 -7.91 -0.09
C TRP A 29 13.83 -8.15 0.45
N THR A 30 14.05 -9.26 1.13
CA THR A 30 15.34 -9.62 1.74
C THR A 30 16.30 -10.38 0.80
N THR A 31 15.78 -10.98 -0.27
CA THR A 31 16.55 -11.91 -1.13
C THR A 31 16.74 -11.44 -2.56
N ALA A 32 16.21 -10.28 -2.92
CA ALA A 32 16.38 -9.73 -4.26
C ALA A 32 17.87 -9.60 -4.60
N PRO A 33 18.31 -10.01 -5.81
CA PRO A 33 19.73 -10.08 -6.17
C PRO A 33 20.53 -8.78 -5.98
N ARG A 34 19.83 -7.65 -5.90
CA ARG A 34 20.39 -6.32 -5.63
C ARG A 34 20.57 -6.03 -4.13
N LEU A 35 20.16 -6.95 -3.27
CA LEU A 35 20.08 -6.79 -1.81
C LEU A 35 20.98 -7.76 -1.07
N LYS A 36 21.87 -8.48 -1.76
CA LYS A 36 22.59 -9.65 -1.24
C LYS A 36 23.50 -9.41 -0.03
N ASP A 37 23.77 -8.19 0.36
CA ASP A 37 24.78 -7.89 1.40
C ASP A 37 24.28 -6.88 2.45
N ALA A 38 23.00 -6.82 2.75
CA ALA A 38 22.48 -5.84 3.68
C ALA A 38 21.72 -6.47 4.84
N GLU A 39 22.09 -6.11 6.06
CA GLU A 39 21.28 -6.30 7.26
C GLU A 39 19.93 -5.55 7.17
N GLU A 40 19.88 -4.50 6.37
CA GLU A 40 18.67 -3.94 5.74
C GLU A 40 18.90 -3.89 4.23
N PRO A 41 17.83 -4.07 3.41
CA PRO A 41 17.97 -4.00 1.97
C PRO A 41 18.63 -2.69 1.55
N LYS A 42 19.81 -2.74 0.95
CA LYS A 42 20.53 -1.54 0.44
C LYS A 42 19.71 -0.70 -0.53
N MET A 43 18.61 -1.23 -1.06
CA MET A 43 17.61 -0.47 -1.80
C MET A 43 16.89 0.59 -0.96
N CYS A 44 16.85 0.43 0.36
CA CYS A 44 16.17 1.34 1.26
C CYS A 44 17.08 2.42 1.84
N GLU A 45 18.38 2.20 1.86
CA GLU A 45 19.35 3.14 2.45
C GLU A 45 19.89 4.17 1.50
N ASN A 46 19.70 4.02 0.22
CA ASN A 46 20.42 4.86 -0.67
C ASN A 46 19.58 5.45 -1.78
N ASP A 47 19.56 6.59 -1.63
CA ASP A 47 20.81 7.24 -1.79
C ASP A 47 21.17 7.58 -3.23
N LYS A 48 21.47 8.76 -3.31
CA LYS A 48 21.87 9.57 -4.43
C LYS A 48 22.87 8.95 -5.44
N LYS A 49 23.40 7.75 -5.19
CA LYS A 49 24.42 7.13 -6.05
C LYS A 49 24.03 5.81 -6.70
N LYS A 50 22.94 5.12 -6.26
CA LYS A 50 22.54 3.82 -6.82
C LYS A 50 21.07 3.68 -7.16
N GLY A 51 20.29 4.77 -7.12
CA GLY A 51 18.89 4.79 -7.53
C GLY A 51 18.05 3.78 -6.75
N GLY A 52 17.76 4.07 -5.49
CA GLY A 52 16.77 3.33 -4.73
C GLY A 52 15.48 3.25 -5.53
N VAL A 53 14.72 2.18 -5.39
CA VAL A 53 13.43 2.07 -6.06
C VAL A 53 12.51 3.09 -5.40
N PRO A 54 11.95 4.04 -6.16
CA PRO A 54 11.04 5.03 -5.61
C PRO A 54 9.88 4.35 -4.86
N GLY A 55 9.53 4.88 -3.69
CA GLY A 55 8.49 4.33 -2.83
C GLY A 55 8.92 3.18 -1.93
N MET A 56 10.21 2.80 -1.95
CA MET A 56 10.72 1.67 -1.15
C MET A 56 11.83 2.07 -0.18
N THR A 57 12.27 3.33 -0.21
CA THR A 57 13.32 3.78 0.71
C THR A 57 12.78 3.89 2.13
N ARG A 58 13.66 3.70 3.11
CA ARG A 58 13.30 3.86 4.52
C ARG A 58 12.71 5.24 4.81
N LYS A 59 13.31 6.30 4.28
CA LYS A 59 12.83 7.68 4.47
C LYS A 59 11.44 7.91 3.90
N GLU A 60 11.13 7.35 2.73
CA GLU A 60 9.78 7.46 2.15
C GLU A 60 8.76 6.74 3.02
N ARG A 61 9.07 5.55 3.53
CA ARG A 61 8.18 4.79 4.43
C ARG A 61 7.99 5.47 5.78
N GLU A 62 9.07 5.99 6.38
CA GLU A 62 9.01 6.78 7.62
C GLU A 62 8.15 8.02 7.43
N SER A 63 8.35 8.78 6.35
CA SER A 63 7.56 9.96 6.02
C SER A 63 6.08 9.61 5.75
N PHE A 64 5.82 8.47 5.14
CA PHE A 64 4.47 7.99 4.92
C PHE A 64 3.78 7.64 6.25
N GLN A 65 4.47 6.93 7.13
CA GLN A 65 3.95 6.60 8.45
C GLN A 65 3.69 7.85 9.29
N GLU A 66 4.63 8.79 9.31
CA GLU A 66 4.46 10.09 9.97
C GLU A 66 3.25 10.85 9.41
N MET A 67 3.04 10.83 8.08
CA MET A 67 1.86 11.43 7.46
C MET A 67 0.57 10.78 7.95
N LEU A 68 0.51 9.46 8.09
CA LEU A 68 -0.67 8.77 8.61
C LEU A 68 -0.96 9.17 10.06
N GLU A 69 0.07 9.20 10.91
CA GLU A 69 -0.04 9.53 12.33
C GLU A 69 -0.45 11.00 12.55
N THR A 70 0.11 11.93 11.78
CA THR A 70 -0.16 13.38 11.92
C THR A 70 -1.52 13.83 11.36
N ASN A 71 -2.19 12.99 10.56
CA ASN A 71 -3.48 13.29 9.95
C ASN A 71 -4.68 12.66 10.68
N ASP A 72 -4.66 12.64 12.02
CA ASP A 72 -5.75 12.17 12.89
C ASP A 72 -6.18 10.72 12.60
N GLY A 73 -5.19 9.86 12.32
CA GLY A 73 -5.44 8.43 12.25
C GLY A 73 -6.02 7.96 10.93
N PHE A 74 -5.40 8.34 9.82
CA PHE A 74 -5.59 7.58 8.58
C PHE A 74 -4.84 6.26 8.66
N VAL A 75 -5.43 5.21 8.12
CA VAL A 75 -4.85 3.88 8.06
C VAL A 75 -4.90 3.31 6.65
N ASP A 76 -3.96 2.45 6.33
CA ASP A 76 -4.00 1.59 5.15
C ASP A 76 -5.05 0.50 5.37
N SER A 77 -6.18 0.63 4.67
CA SER A 77 -7.34 -0.26 4.87
C SER A 77 -7.03 -1.72 4.58
N PHE A 78 -6.26 -2.02 3.52
CA PHE A 78 -5.90 -3.39 3.22
C PHE A 78 -5.06 -4.00 4.36
N ARG A 79 -4.10 -3.27 4.89
CA ARG A 79 -3.26 -3.75 5.98
C ARG A 79 -4.02 -3.86 7.30
N HIS A 80 -5.02 -3.02 7.50
CA HIS A 80 -5.93 -3.12 8.66
C HIS A 80 -6.71 -4.44 8.65
N PHE A 81 -7.34 -4.79 7.52
CA PHE A 81 -8.15 -6.01 7.43
C PHE A 81 -7.29 -7.29 7.23
N HIS A 82 -6.09 -7.15 6.68
CA HIS A 82 -5.21 -8.26 6.33
C HIS A 82 -3.79 -8.02 6.89
N PRO A 83 -3.62 -7.98 8.23
CA PRO A 83 -2.35 -7.57 8.86
C PRO A 83 -1.17 -8.46 8.50
N ASP A 84 -1.43 -9.75 8.28
CA ASP A 84 -0.39 -10.75 7.98
C ASP A 84 -0.31 -11.15 6.51
N ALA A 85 -1.11 -10.52 5.65
CA ALA A 85 -1.14 -10.87 4.23
C ALA A 85 0.21 -10.54 3.54
N THR A 86 0.77 -11.52 2.86
CA THR A 86 1.97 -11.42 2.03
C THR A 86 1.69 -11.89 0.62
N GLY A 87 2.46 -11.40 -0.37
CA GLY A 87 2.26 -11.81 -1.76
C GLY A 87 1.04 -11.20 -2.46
N TRP A 88 0.37 -10.25 -1.81
CA TRP A 88 -0.72 -9.48 -2.36
C TRP A 88 -0.18 -8.17 -2.94
N TYR A 89 0.15 -8.21 -4.22
CA TYR A 89 0.74 -7.07 -4.91
C TYR A 89 -0.28 -6.38 -5.81
N THR A 90 -0.01 -5.12 -6.09
CA THR A 90 -0.88 -4.29 -6.95
C THR A 90 -0.19 -3.88 -8.23
N ARG A 91 1.14 -4.04 -8.33
CA ARG A 91 1.91 -3.66 -9.51
C ARG A 91 3.02 -4.65 -9.82
N TRP A 92 3.21 -4.91 -11.12
CA TRP A 92 4.28 -5.79 -11.64
C TRP A 92 5.00 -5.13 -12.82
N SER A 93 6.33 -5.23 -12.87
CA SER A 93 7.11 -4.69 -13.98
C SER A 93 6.80 -5.47 -15.27
N VAL A 94 6.19 -4.79 -16.24
CA VAL A 94 5.98 -5.34 -17.60
C VAL A 94 7.31 -5.62 -18.29
N ARG A 95 8.28 -4.69 -18.18
CA ARG A 95 9.60 -4.83 -18.79
C ARG A 95 10.35 -6.07 -18.30
N ALA A 96 10.14 -6.46 -17.06
CA ALA A 96 10.78 -7.64 -16.47
C ALA A 96 9.93 -8.91 -16.58
N GLY A 97 8.71 -8.83 -17.11
CA GLY A 97 7.79 -9.97 -17.19
C GLY A 97 7.41 -10.58 -15.84
N ASN A 98 7.27 -9.74 -14.81
CA ASN A 98 7.24 -10.20 -13.42
C ASN A 98 5.87 -10.78 -12.98
N ARG A 99 4.78 -10.46 -13.67
CA ARG A 99 3.43 -10.83 -13.21
C ARG A 99 3.18 -12.35 -13.13
N PRO A 100 3.61 -13.19 -14.09
CA PRO A 100 3.45 -14.65 -14.00
C PRO A 100 4.12 -15.29 -12.78
N TYR A 101 5.15 -14.65 -12.26
CA TYR A 101 5.91 -15.10 -11.09
C TYR A 101 5.43 -14.45 -9.79
N ASN A 102 4.40 -13.64 -9.86
CA ASN A 102 3.93 -12.78 -8.77
C ASN A 102 5.05 -11.95 -8.13
N ALA A 103 6.05 -11.54 -8.92
CA ALA A 103 7.16 -10.74 -8.47
C ALA A 103 6.78 -9.24 -8.53
N GLY A 104 5.97 -8.81 -7.59
CA GLY A 104 5.32 -7.50 -7.59
C GLY A 104 5.63 -6.64 -6.38
N VAL A 105 4.93 -5.53 -6.32
CA VAL A 105 4.93 -4.58 -5.21
C VAL A 105 3.49 -4.11 -4.95
N ARG A 106 3.14 -3.91 -3.69
CA ARG A 106 1.89 -3.26 -3.30
C ARG A 106 2.14 -1.78 -3.13
N SER A 107 1.75 -0.99 -4.10
CA SER A 107 1.95 0.47 -4.16
C SER A 107 0.67 1.26 -4.38
N ASP A 108 -0.40 0.57 -4.73
CA ASP A 108 -1.75 1.13 -4.79
C ASP A 108 -2.41 0.87 -3.44
N LEU A 109 -2.85 1.92 -2.79
CA LEU A 109 -3.36 1.89 -1.43
C LEU A 109 -4.72 2.59 -1.35
N ALA A 110 -5.51 2.19 -0.37
CA ALA A 110 -6.71 2.89 0.05
C ALA A 110 -6.54 3.32 1.51
N LEU A 111 -6.39 4.62 1.72
CA LEU A 111 -6.28 5.22 3.04
C LEU A 111 -7.66 5.69 3.50
N VAL A 112 -8.04 5.29 4.70
CA VAL A 112 -9.33 5.61 5.30
C VAL A 112 -9.13 6.22 6.68
N PRO A 113 -10.00 7.15 7.11
CA PRO A 113 -9.96 7.65 8.47
C PRO A 113 -10.27 6.54 9.48
N THR A 114 -9.54 6.47 10.58
CA THR A 114 -9.72 5.47 11.64
C THR A 114 -11.17 5.41 12.13
N ARG A 115 -11.84 6.57 12.23
CA ARG A 115 -13.26 6.67 12.64
C ARG A 115 -14.23 5.91 11.72
N THR A 116 -13.83 5.61 10.47
CA THR A 116 -14.67 4.80 9.56
C THR A 116 -14.54 3.30 9.81
N LEU A 117 -13.71 2.88 10.74
CA LEU A 117 -13.52 1.49 11.15
C LEU A 117 -14.28 1.18 12.46
N GLU A 118 -14.84 2.19 13.12
CA GLU A 118 -15.60 2.06 14.37
C GLU A 118 -16.97 1.43 14.10
N ASP A 119 -17.51 0.74 15.11
CA ASP A 119 -18.76 -0.02 14.94
C ASP A 119 -19.99 0.84 14.71
N ASP A 120 -19.98 2.05 15.23
CA ASP A 120 -21.07 3.04 15.18
C ASP A 120 -20.88 4.12 14.12
N ALA A 121 -19.89 3.95 13.20
CA ALA A 121 -19.66 4.90 12.13
C ALA A 121 -20.82 4.94 11.12
N ASP A 122 -21.31 6.14 10.80
CA ASP A 122 -22.35 6.36 9.77
C ASP A 122 -21.90 5.84 8.39
N VAL A 123 -20.60 5.97 8.09
CA VAL A 123 -19.95 5.38 6.93
C VAL A 123 -18.86 4.46 7.44
N LYS A 124 -19.09 3.16 7.41
CA LYS A 124 -18.17 2.15 7.91
C LYS A 124 -17.46 1.45 6.76
N VAL A 125 -16.15 1.40 6.82
CA VAL A 125 -15.35 0.50 5.97
C VAL A 125 -15.40 -0.89 6.59
N VAL A 126 -15.85 -1.88 5.82
CA VAL A 126 -16.05 -3.25 6.31
C VAL A 126 -15.14 -4.27 5.66
N ASP A 127 -14.49 -3.90 4.57
CA ASP A 127 -13.52 -4.75 3.88
C ASP A 127 -12.61 -3.93 2.95
N ALA A 128 -11.43 -4.47 2.66
CA ALA A 128 -10.51 -3.95 1.66
C ALA A 128 -9.88 -5.10 0.88
N PHE A 129 -9.77 -5.00 -0.44
CA PHE A 129 -9.39 -6.11 -1.30
C PHE A 129 -8.52 -5.67 -2.48
N ILE A 130 -7.79 -6.64 -3.03
CA ILE A 130 -6.97 -6.53 -4.24
C ILE A 130 -7.46 -7.56 -5.24
N LEU A 131 -7.78 -7.14 -6.48
CA LEU A 131 -8.24 -8.00 -7.56
C LEU A 131 -7.08 -8.38 -8.49
N ASP A 132 -6.10 -9.10 -7.97
CA ASP A 132 -4.80 -9.39 -8.61
C ASP A 132 -4.91 -10.11 -9.95
N LYS A 133 -5.97 -10.91 -10.17
CA LYS A 133 -6.19 -11.71 -11.38
C LYS A 133 -6.98 -10.98 -12.45
N THR A 134 -7.73 -9.93 -12.11
CA THR A 134 -8.72 -9.31 -12.99
C THR A 134 -8.11 -8.62 -14.21
N THR A 135 -6.92 -8.03 -14.07
CA THR A 135 -6.24 -7.29 -15.13
C THR A 135 -5.03 -8.02 -15.71
N ALA A 136 -4.90 -9.32 -15.43
CA ALA A 136 -3.79 -10.10 -15.97
C ALA A 136 -3.76 -10.08 -17.49
N GLY A 137 -2.64 -9.61 -18.07
CA GLY A 137 -2.47 -9.45 -19.51
C GLY A 137 -2.96 -8.10 -20.09
N HIS A 138 -3.63 -7.26 -19.31
CA HIS A 138 -4.19 -5.99 -19.78
C HIS A 138 -3.60 -4.76 -19.10
N SER A 139 -3.08 -4.90 -17.88
CA SER A 139 -2.46 -3.83 -17.10
C SER A 139 -1.29 -4.36 -16.30
N ASP A 140 -0.35 -3.49 -15.96
CA ASP A 140 0.71 -3.76 -14.99
C ASP A 140 0.26 -3.52 -13.54
N HIS A 141 -0.95 -3.01 -13.34
CA HIS A 141 -1.59 -2.87 -12.03
C HIS A 141 -2.79 -3.81 -11.87
N ALA A 142 -3.12 -4.10 -10.62
CA ALA A 142 -4.38 -4.71 -10.20
C ALA A 142 -5.31 -3.66 -9.62
N PRO A 143 -6.63 -3.76 -9.83
CA PRO A 143 -7.59 -2.93 -9.13
C PRO A 143 -7.55 -3.22 -7.62
N ILE A 144 -7.73 -2.16 -6.85
CA ILE A 144 -7.96 -2.24 -5.42
C ILE A 144 -9.34 -1.68 -5.08
N GLY A 145 -9.91 -2.08 -3.96
CA GLY A 145 -11.20 -1.58 -3.53
C GLY A 145 -11.42 -1.71 -2.03
N ILE A 146 -12.44 -1.01 -1.58
CA ILE A 146 -12.98 -1.11 -0.23
C ILE A 146 -14.49 -1.34 -0.30
N THR A 147 -15.03 -1.99 0.71
CA THR A 147 -16.48 -2.14 0.89
C THR A 147 -16.96 -1.19 1.98
N LEU A 148 -17.98 -0.41 1.68
CA LEU A 148 -18.59 0.53 2.60
C LEU A 148 -19.97 0.02 3.02
N LYS A 149 -20.26 0.10 4.31
CA LYS A 149 -21.60 0.07 4.86
C LYS A 149 -21.99 1.50 5.21
N ILE A 150 -23.10 1.97 4.66
CA ILE A 150 -23.65 3.31 4.94
C ILE A 150 -24.87 3.09 5.83
N GLY A 151 -24.93 3.79 6.96
CA GLY A 151 -26.08 3.79 7.85
C GLY A 151 -27.32 4.33 7.14
N ASP A 152 -28.46 3.89 7.56
CA ASP A 152 -29.75 4.45 7.10
C ASP A 152 -29.82 5.92 7.56
N ALA A 153 -30.05 6.83 6.61
CA ALA A 153 -30.20 8.26 6.86
C ALA A 153 -31.54 8.57 7.51
#